data_ba60efc82d775b7b5194c362d7ca81cd
#
_entry.id   ba60efc82d775b7b5194c362d7ca81cd
#
_cell.length_a   1.000
_cell.length_b   1.000
_cell.length_c   1.000
_cell.angle_alpha   90.00
_cell.angle_beta   90.00
_cell.angle_gamma   90.00
#
_symmetry.space_group_name_H-M   'P 1'
#
loop_
_entity.id
_entity.type
_entity.pdbx_description
1 polymer ?
#
loop_
_entity_poly.entity_id
_entity_poly.type
_entity_poly.pdbx_seq_one_letter_code
_entity_poly.pdbx_strand_id
1 'polypeptide(L)'
;MKGPLNGFWPIEDYGLVGNRHAAALVNSAGSIDWLCWPRFDSPSIFAAILDPDKGGDWTIQPTCEFKSHHRYLKDTNILETIFQCPQGKAALLDFMDVTWTEQDVEGGPPGKLIRLVRGLDGNVELKCVCRPRPNYARDPPDIGLNGSEASIGQFVITGPQGWLKDERDMSLSQTFVVRPGEQFYFTLANDIDKSPLTSISAALQSTLNYWRGWAGKCTLQGPYRDEVI
;
A
#
# COMPACT_ATOMS: atom_id res chain seq x y z
N MET A 1 4.82 -4.85 19.87
CA MET A 1 5.47 -4.17 18.74
C MET A 1 6.60 -3.34 19.31
N LYS A 2 7.81 -3.47 18.81
CA LYS A 2 8.89 -2.54 19.07
C LYS A 2 8.66 -1.39 18.10
N GLY A 3 8.44 -0.18 18.56
CA GLY A 3 8.36 0.99 17.67
C GLY A 3 9.69 1.27 16.96
N PRO A 4 9.72 2.28 16.07
CA PRO A 4 10.95 2.63 15.34
C PRO A 4 12.08 3.00 16.28
N LEU A 5 13.29 2.52 15.99
CA LEU A 5 14.51 2.89 16.70
C LEU A 5 15.26 3.95 15.86
N ASN A 6 15.45 5.14 16.42
CA ASN A 6 16.02 6.29 15.69
C ASN A 6 15.32 6.62 14.37
N GLY A 7 13.99 6.43 14.32
CA GLY A 7 13.17 6.65 13.13
C GLY A 7 13.08 5.45 12.16
N PHE A 8 13.91 4.42 12.32
CA PHE A 8 13.90 3.23 11.47
C PHE A 8 13.12 2.09 12.11
N TRP A 9 12.24 1.46 11.34
CA TRP A 9 11.58 0.23 11.74
C TRP A 9 12.54 -0.96 11.64
N PRO A 10 12.46 -1.94 12.57
CA PRO A 10 13.16 -3.20 12.42
C PRO A 10 12.76 -3.90 11.13
N ILE A 11 13.71 -4.59 10.46
CA ILE A 11 13.44 -5.23 9.18
C ILE A 11 12.38 -6.35 9.28
N GLU A 12 12.29 -7.00 10.42
CA GLU A 12 11.29 -8.02 10.74
C GLU A 12 9.86 -7.45 10.89
N ASP A 13 9.73 -6.12 11.02
CA ASP A 13 8.44 -5.44 11.09
C ASP A 13 7.94 -4.99 9.70
N TYR A 14 8.61 -5.40 8.62
CA TYR A 14 8.17 -5.14 7.25
C TYR A 14 7.56 -6.38 6.60
N GLY A 15 6.43 -6.18 5.91
CA GLY A 15 5.89 -7.09 4.91
C GLY A 15 6.17 -6.58 3.50
N LEU A 16 6.43 -7.49 2.55
CA LEU A 16 6.64 -7.17 1.15
C LEU A 16 5.38 -7.51 0.37
N VAL A 17 4.85 -6.54 -0.39
CA VAL A 17 3.79 -6.77 -1.36
C VAL A 17 4.30 -6.46 -2.76
N GLY A 18 3.93 -7.27 -3.75
CA GLY A 18 4.46 -7.10 -5.11
C GLY A 18 3.63 -7.77 -6.18
N ASN A 19 4.00 -7.50 -7.44
CA ASN A 19 3.35 -8.05 -8.63
C ASN A 19 4.35 -8.71 -9.59
N ARG A 20 5.52 -9.12 -9.11
CA ARG A 20 6.66 -9.69 -9.87
C ARG A 20 7.48 -8.67 -10.68
N HIS A 21 7.05 -7.40 -10.78
CA HIS A 21 7.77 -6.33 -11.48
C HIS A 21 8.18 -5.22 -10.53
N ALA A 22 7.35 -4.94 -9.55
CA ALA A 22 7.61 -3.98 -8.48
C ALA A 22 7.29 -4.61 -7.13
N ALA A 23 7.83 -4.03 -6.07
CA ALA A 23 7.51 -4.38 -4.70
C ALA A 23 7.47 -3.15 -3.82
N ALA A 24 6.59 -3.17 -2.83
CA ALA A 24 6.52 -2.21 -1.74
C ALA A 24 6.85 -2.89 -0.42
N LEU A 25 7.56 -2.19 0.45
CA LEU A 25 7.77 -2.61 1.84
C LEU A 25 6.80 -1.83 2.74
N VAL A 26 5.99 -2.57 3.46
CA VAL A 26 4.93 -2.05 4.34
C VAL A 26 5.30 -2.39 5.79
N ASN A 27 5.46 -1.38 6.64
CA ASN A 27 5.74 -1.62 8.06
C ASN A 27 4.48 -2.00 8.85
N SER A 28 4.67 -2.54 10.03
CA SER A 28 3.60 -3.03 10.89
C SER A 28 2.65 -1.93 11.41
N ALA A 29 2.96 -0.66 11.23
CA ALA A 29 2.07 0.47 11.53
C ALA A 29 1.28 0.97 10.30
N GLY A 30 1.36 0.28 9.15
CA GLY A 30 0.60 0.61 7.95
C GLY A 30 1.21 1.72 7.10
N SER A 31 2.54 1.89 7.14
CA SER A 31 3.27 2.78 6.23
C SER A 31 4.00 1.99 5.15
N ILE A 32 3.90 2.45 3.91
CA ILE A 32 4.76 2.03 2.80
C ILE A 32 6.00 2.91 2.84
N ASP A 33 7.14 2.34 3.21
CA ASP A 33 8.41 3.03 3.41
C ASP A 33 9.40 2.80 2.25
N TRP A 34 9.02 1.92 1.30
CA TRP A 34 9.78 1.67 0.07
C TRP A 34 8.86 1.35 -1.08
N LEU A 35 9.06 2.03 -2.20
CA LEU A 35 8.43 1.70 -3.48
C LEU A 35 9.25 2.28 -4.63
N CYS A 36 9.77 1.42 -5.50
CA CYS A 36 10.21 1.76 -6.86
C CYS A 36 9.13 1.33 -7.84
N TRP A 37 8.72 2.21 -8.75
CA TRP A 37 7.60 1.96 -9.66
C TRP A 37 7.86 2.55 -11.05
N PRO A 38 7.47 1.90 -12.15
CA PRO A 38 6.67 0.67 -12.25
C PRO A 38 7.49 -0.63 -12.13
N ARG A 39 8.81 -0.57 -11.98
CA ARG A 39 9.72 -1.70 -11.92
C ARG A 39 10.63 -1.62 -10.71
N PHE A 40 11.25 -2.74 -10.32
CA PHE A 40 12.23 -2.78 -9.22
C PHE A 40 13.42 -1.83 -9.43
N ASP A 41 13.84 -1.63 -10.68
CA ASP A 41 14.96 -0.78 -11.08
C ASP A 41 14.56 0.65 -11.47
N SER A 42 13.28 1.00 -11.34
CA SER A 42 12.79 2.36 -11.54
C SER A 42 13.19 3.28 -10.37
N PRO A 43 13.21 4.61 -10.59
CA PRO A 43 13.37 5.55 -9.48
C PRO A 43 12.32 5.33 -8.38
N SER A 44 12.70 5.60 -7.14
CA SER A 44 11.79 5.45 -6.01
C SER A 44 10.69 6.51 -6.02
N ILE A 45 9.51 6.14 -5.51
CA ILE A 45 8.45 7.08 -5.11
C ILE A 45 8.54 7.31 -3.60
N PHE A 46 8.79 6.25 -2.83
CA PHE A 46 8.98 6.26 -1.39
C PHE A 46 10.28 5.54 -1.04
N ALA A 47 11.05 6.09 -0.11
CA ALA A 47 12.33 5.55 0.34
C ALA A 47 12.63 5.87 1.82
N ALA A 48 11.59 5.98 2.68
CA ALA A 48 11.77 6.25 4.12
C ALA A 48 12.61 5.19 4.82
N ILE A 49 12.68 3.96 4.29
CA ILE A 49 13.58 2.92 4.80
C ILE A 49 15.06 3.30 4.73
N LEU A 50 15.45 4.22 3.83
CA LEU A 50 16.83 4.74 3.70
C LEU A 50 17.05 6.00 4.52
N ASP A 51 16.03 6.85 4.60
CA ASP A 51 16.06 8.12 5.36
C ASP A 51 14.61 8.44 5.78
N PRO A 52 14.24 8.23 7.05
CA PRO A 52 12.87 8.40 7.52
C PRO A 52 12.38 9.85 7.46
N ASP A 53 13.29 10.83 7.46
CA ASP A 53 12.94 12.24 7.42
C ASP A 53 12.75 12.75 5.98
N LYS A 54 13.53 12.22 5.03
CA LYS A 54 13.58 12.72 3.65
C LYS A 54 13.02 11.78 2.60
N GLY A 55 13.02 10.47 2.88
CA GLY A 55 12.74 9.43 1.88
C GLY A 55 11.29 9.37 1.40
N GLY A 56 10.36 9.91 2.18
CA GLY A 56 8.94 9.87 1.87
C GLY A 56 8.30 8.51 2.11
N ASP A 57 7.01 8.52 2.34
CA ASP A 57 6.22 7.36 2.74
C ASP A 57 4.74 7.52 2.37
N TRP A 58 3.99 6.44 2.50
CA TRP A 58 2.54 6.46 2.37
C TRP A 58 1.88 5.71 3.52
N THR A 59 1.41 6.44 4.50
CA THR A 59 0.85 5.93 5.75
C THR A 59 -0.67 5.92 5.73
N ILE A 60 -1.29 4.84 6.23
CA ILE A 60 -2.71 4.77 6.61
C ILE A 60 -2.78 4.17 7.99
N GLN A 61 -3.18 4.95 8.98
CA GLN A 61 -3.22 4.50 10.38
C GLN A 61 -4.29 5.25 11.19
N PRO A 62 -4.73 4.69 12.34
CA PRO A 62 -5.63 5.39 13.24
C PRO A 62 -5.06 6.71 13.75
N THR A 63 -5.96 7.69 14.01
CA THR A 63 -5.58 8.99 14.61
C THR A 63 -5.41 8.93 16.12
N CYS A 64 -5.85 7.83 16.75
CA CYS A 64 -5.71 7.57 18.18
C CYS A 64 -4.54 6.62 18.47
N GLU A 65 -4.22 6.41 19.73
CA GLU A 65 -3.30 5.35 20.16
C GLU A 65 -3.84 3.97 19.74
N PHE A 66 -2.99 3.13 19.16
CA PHE A 66 -3.38 1.81 18.65
C PHE A 66 -2.28 0.78 18.85
N LYS A 67 -2.71 -0.49 18.81
CA LYS A 67 -1.82 -1.63 18.59
C LYS A 67 -2.08 -2.18 17.21
N SER A 68 -1.04 -2.65 16.54
CA SER A 68 -1.20 -3.31 15.25
C SER A 68 -0.37 -4.59 15.16
N HIS A 69 -0.79 -5.46 14.27
CA HIS A 69 -0.02 -6.61 13.80
C HIS A 69 -0.37 -6.86 12.35
N HIS A 70 0.57 -7.38 11.61
CA HIS A 70 0.32 -7.74 10.21
C HIS A 70 0.62 -9.22 9.97
N ARG A 71 0.01 -9.75 8.92
CA ARG A 71 0.20 -11.10 8.41
C ARG A 71 -0.18 -11.16 6.95
N TYR A 72 0.35 -12.11 6.23
CA TYR A 72 -0.16 -12.42 4.91
C TYR A 72 -1.48 -13.19 5.01
N LEU A 73 -2.41 -12.93 4.08
CA LEU A 73 -3.51 -13.84 3.85
C LEU A 73 -2.94 -15.17 3.35
N LYS A 74 -3.49 -16.28 3.84
CA LYS A 74 -2.94 -17.62 3.58
C LYS A 74 -2.72 -17.88 2.09
N ASP A 75 -1.51 -18.32 1.74
CA ASP A 75 -1.05 -18.65 0.40
C ASP A 75 -1.15 -17.46 -0.58
N THR A 76 -0.87 -16.24 -0.12
CA THR A 76 -0.92 -15.04 -0.98
C THR A 76 0.17 -14.02 -0.62
N ASN A 77 0.42 -13.08 -1.53
CA ASN A 77 1.21 -11.87 -1.28
C ASN A 77 0.27 -10.66 -1.02
N ILE A 78 -0.78 -10.87 -0.23
CA ILE A 78 -1.69 -9.84 0.27
C ILE A 78 -1.43 -9.67 1.75
N LEU A 79 -0.95 -8.51 2.14
CA LEU A 79 -0.63 -8.19 3.54
C LEU A 79 -1.85 -7.60 4.24
N GLU A 80 -2.26 -8.17 5.37
CA GLU A 80 -3.32 -7.66 6.22
C GLU A 80 -2.71 -7.08 7.50
N THR A 81 -2.89 -5.78 7.72
CA THR A 81 -2.55 -5.10 8.98
C THR A 81 -3.83 -4.85 9.77
N ILE A 82 -3.91 -5.38 10.99
CA ILE A 82 -5.04 -5.16 11.90
C ILE A 82 -4.67 -4.06 12.88
N PHE A 83 -5.46 -3.00 12.94
CA PHE A 83 -5.39 -1.95 13.93
C PHE A 83 -6.41 -2.19 15.03
N GLN A 84 -5.97 -2.15 16.27
CA GLN A 84 -6.82 -2.24 17.45
C GLN A 84 -6.72 -0.95 18.25
N CYS A 85 -7.83 -0.22 18.28
CA CYS A 85 -8.02 1.05 18.98
C CYS A 85 -8.95 0.86 20.19
N PRO A 86 -8.98 1.80 21.16
CA PRO A 86 -9.97 1.79 22.22
C PRO A 86 -11.43 1.82 21.71
N GLN A 87 -11.67 2.45 20.55
CA GLN A 87 -13.01 2.66 19.97
C GLN A 87 -13.41 1.58 18.95
N GLY A 88 -12.51 0.69 18.55
CA GLY A 88 -12.82 -0.32 17.55
C GLY A 88 -11.61 -0.96 16.89
N LYS A 89 -11.90 -1.68 15.80
CA LYS A 89 -10.89 -2.39 14.99
C LYS A 89 -11.09 -2.10 13.51
N ALA A 90 -9.97 -1.93 12.82
CA ALA A 90 -9.94 -1.82 11.37
C ALA A 90 -8.86 -2.73 10.79
N ALA A 91 -9.05 -3.18 9.56
CA ALA A 91 -8.04 -3.88 8.77
C ALA A 91 -7.61 -3.02 7.60
N LEU A 92 -6.32 -3.05 7.29
CA LEU A 92 -5.74 -2.52 6.07
C LEU A 92 -5.16 -3.68 5.27
N LEU A 93 -5.66 -3.88 4.04
CA LEU A 93 -5.12 -4.86 3.12
C LEU A 93 -4.30 -4.14 2.06
N ASP A 94 -3.01 -4.46 2.00
CA ASP A 94 -2.08 -3.95 1.01
C ASP A 94 -1.76 -5.03 0.00
N PHE A 95 -1.92 -4.73 -1.29
CA PHE A 95 -1.60 -5.66 -2.39
C PHE A 95 -1.39 -4.93 -3.71
N MET A 96 -0.70 -5.59 -4.62
CA MET A 96 -0.58 -5.13 -6.01
C MET A 96 -1.46 -6.00 -6.92
N ASP A 97 -2.16 -5.35 -7.84
CA ASP A 97 -2.93 -6.04 -8.88
C ASP A 97 -2.00 -6.85 -9.78
N VAL A 98 -2.39 -8.09 -10.08
CA VAL A 98 -1.64 -9.06 -10.90
C VAL A 98 -2.39 -9.45 -12.17
N THR A 99 -3.45 -8.73 -12.55
CA THR A 99 -4.35 -9.07 -13.68
C THR A 99 -3.78 -8.78 -15.06
N TRP A 100 -2.53 -8.34 -15.16
CA TRP A 100 -1.84 -8.06 -16.43
C TRP A 100 -1.29 -9.32 -17.11
N THR A 101 -1.17 -9.28 -18.45
CA THR A 101 -0.55 -10.33 -19.26
C THR A 101 0.86 -9.91 -19.72
N GLU A 102 1.71 -10.89 -20.11
CA GLU A 102 3.07 -10.59 -20.62
C GLU A 102 3.06 -9.73 -21.90
N GLN A 103 1.93 -9.61 -22.58
CA GLN A 103 1.75 -8.77 -23.77
C GLN A 103 1.54 -7.29 -23.45
N ASP A 104 1.23 -6.97 -22.19
CA ASP A 104 0.96 -5.60 -21.72
C ASP A 104 2.28 -4.84 -21.35
N VAL A 105 3.45 -5.39 -21.68
CA VAL A 105 4.74 -4.99 -21.08
C VAL A 105 5.47 -3.85 -21.81
N GLU A 106 4.99 -3.36 -22.95
CA GLU A 106 5.71 -2.35 -23.75
C GLU A 106 5.79 -0.94 -23.13
N GLY A 107 5.16 -0.71 -21.97
CA GLY A 107 5.25 0.54 -21.19
C GLY A 107 5.52 0.34 -19.70
N GLY A 108 5.89 -0.86 -19.30
CA GLY A 108 5.88 -1.32 -17.90
C GLY A 108 4.57 -2.02 -17.57
N PRO A 109 4.55 -2.91 -16.57
CA PRO A 109 3.35 -3.65 -16.24
C PRO A 109 2.26 -2.68 -15.82
N PRO A 110 1.09 -2.74 -16.44
CA PRO A 110 -0.09 -2.11 -15.89
C PRO A 110 -0.33 -2.77 -14.54
N GLY A 111 -0.72 -2.00 -13.57
CA GLY A 111 -1.00 -2.53 -12.26
C GLY A 111 -1.22 -1.41 -11.28
N LYS A 112 -1.93 -1.73 -10.24
CA LYS A 112 -2.25 -0.78 -9.19
C LYS A 112 -1.73 -1.32 -7.86
N LEU A 113 -1.08 -0.46 -7.10
CA LEU A 113 -0.92 -0.70 -5.67
C LEU A 113 -2.22 -0.29 -5.01
N ILE A 114 -2.84 -1.21 -4.31
CA ILE A 114 -4.16 -1.06 -3.70
C ILE A 114 -4.03 -1.18 -2.20
N ARG A 115 -4.60 -0.22 -1.49
CA ARG A 115 -4.69 -0.17 -0.03
C ARG A 115 -6.16 -0.14 0.37
N LEU A 116 -6.70 -1.26 0.81
CA LEU A 116 -8.11 -1.43 1.15
C LEU A 116 -8.32 -1.43 2.65
N VAL A 117 -9.02 -0.41 3.16
CA VAL A 117 -9.41 -0.31 4.57
C VAL A 117 -10.78 -0.96 4.77
N ARG A 118 -10.91 -1.76 5.85
CA ARG A 118 -12.17 -2.39 6.27
C ARG A 118 -12.45 -2.10 7.73
N GLY A 119 -13.66 -1.68 8.04
CA GLY A 119 -14.15 -1.59 9.41
C GLY A 119 -14.55 -2.98 9.92
N LEU A 120 -13.98 -3.39 11.06
CA LEU A 120 -14.23 -4.70 11.66
C LEU A 120 -15.14 -4.59 12.88
N ASP A 121 -14.90 -3.62 13.75
CA ASP A 121 -15.63 -3.41 14.99
C ASP A 121 -15.53 -1.95 15.42
N GLY A 122 -16.61 -1.39 16.00
CA GLY A 122 -16.66 0.00 16.42
C GLY A 122 -16.38 1.00 15.30
N ASN A 123 -16.14 2.26 15.66
CA ASN A 123 -15.82 3.32 14.71
C ASN A 123 -14.35 3.69 14.85
N VAL A 124 -13.59 3.58 13.78
CA VAL A 124 -12.15 3.92 13.77
C VAL A 124 -11.92 5.09 12.83
N GLU A 125 -11.42 6.20 13.37
CA GLU A 125 -10.93 7.31 12.56
C GLU A 125 -9.50 7.01 12.10
N LEU A 126 -9.28 7.07 10.79
CA LEU A 126 -7.97 6.87 10.17
C LEU A 126 -7.54 8.12 9.41
N LYS A 127 -6.24 8.31 9.38
CA LYS A 127 -5.58 9.32 8.55
C LYS A 127 -4.71 8.62 7.50
N CYS A 128 -4.93 8.99 6.24
CA CYS A 128 -4.05 8.66 5.14
C CYS A 128 -3.13 9.86 4.90
N VAL A 129 -1.83 9.63 4.83
CA VAL A 129 -0.83 10.64 4.46
C VAL A 129 0.10 10.04 3.41
N CYS A 130 0.24 10.71 2.28
CA CYS A 130 1.17 10.34 1.21
C CYS A 130 2.18 11.45 1.04
N ARG A 131 3.46 11.16 1.28
CA ARG A 131 4.60 12.04 1.12
C ARG A 131 5.52 11.52 0.02
N PRO A 132 5.21 11.75 -1.25
CA PRO A 132 6.08 11.28 -2.32
C PRO A 132 7.40 12.04 -2.32
N ARG A 133 8.49 11.32 -2.56
CA ARG A 133 9.86 11.86 -2.68
C ARG A 133 10.55 11.17 -3.86
N PRO A 134 10.21 11.59 -5.10
CA PRO A 134 10.69 10.92 -6.30
C PRO A 134 12.21 10.86 -6.36
N ASN A 135 12.72 9.81 -7.02
CA ASN A 135 14.12 9.64 -7.32
C ASN A 135 15.02 9.79 -6.06
N TYR A 136 14.63 9.09 -4.97
CA TYR A 136 15.36 9.13 -3.69
C TYR A 136 15.47 10.54 -3.11
N ALA A 137 14.35 11.29 -3.16
CA ALA A 137 14.25 12.69 -2.72
C ALA A 137 15.18 13.67 -3.48
N ARG A 138 15.66 13.30 -4.66
CA ARG A 138 16.48 14.18 -5.51
C ARG A 138 15.65 15.15 -6.33
N ASP A 139 14.44 14.73 -6.70
CA ASP A 139 13.52 15.53 -7.48
C ASP A 139 12.38 16.07 -6.59
N PRO A 140 11.95 17.33 -6.79
CA PRO A 140 10.78 17.85 -6.11
C PRO A 140 9.54 17.09 -6.59
N PRO A 141 8.60 16.73 -5.69
CA PRO A 141 7.36 16.10 -6.12
C PRO A 141 6.49 17.10 -6.89
N ASP A 142 6.04 16.70 -8.07
CA ASP A 142 5.04 17.42 -8.87
C ASP A 142 3.65 16.87 -8.51
N ILE A 143 2.85 17.65 -7.75
CA ILE A 143 1.55 17.23 -7.22
C ILE A 143 0.45 18.14 -7.75
N GLY A 144 -0.44 17.56 -8.57
CA GLY A 144 -1.69 18.17 -9.00
C GLY A 144 -2.90 17.57 -8.28
N LEU A 145 -3.96 18.36 -8.07
CA LEU A 145 -5.22 17.91 -7.45
C LEU A 145 -6.34 17.91 -8.47
N ASN A 146 -7.16 16.84 -8.48
CA ASN A 146 -8.36 16.74 -9.32
C ASN A 146 -9.44 15.90 -8.59
N GLY A 147 -10.24 16.54 -7.74
CA GLY A 147 -11.31 15.88 -6.98
C GLY A 147 -10.77 14.80 -6.01
N SER A 148 -11.18 13.56 -6.21
CA SER A 148 -10.70 12.40 -5.43
C SER A 148 -9.36 11.83 -5.93
N GLU A 149 -8.83 12.39 -7.00
CA GLU A 149 -7.55 12.00 -7.60
C GLU A 149 -6.49 13.08 -7.33
N ALA A 150 -5.24 12.67 -7.25
CA ALA A 150 -4.09 13.55 -7.31
C ALA A 150 -3.03 12.95 -8.21
N SER A 151 -2.39 13.78 -9.05
CA SER A 151 -1.22 13.37 -9.81
C SER A 151 0.04 13.53 -8.97
N ILE A 152 0.98 12.60 -9.14
CA ILE A 152 2.33 12.64 -8.57
C ILE A 152 3.30 12.38 -9.73
N GLY A 153 3.68 13.43 -10.45
CA GLY A 153 4.38 13.28 -11.72
C GLY A 153 3.56 12.44 -12.70
N GLN A 154 4.11 11.30 -13.14
CA GLN A 154 3.44 10.36 -14.04
C GLN A 154 2.47 9.37 -13.35
N PHE A 155 2.29 9.47 -12.05
CA PHE A 155 1.44 8.57 -11.28
C PHE A 155 0.16 9.29 -10.84
N VAL A 156 -0.89 8.50 -10.63
CA VAL A 156 -2.16 8.97 -10.08
C VAL A 156 -2.45 8.20 -8.81
N ILE A 157 -2.71 8.94 -7.73
CA ILE A 157 -3.23 8.39 -6.49
C ILE A 157 -4.72 8.74 -6.40
N THR A 158 -5.55 7.76 -6.06
CA THR A 158 -6.98 7.96 -5.81
C THR A 158 -7.32 7.67 -4.37
N GLY A 159 -8.39 8.28 -3.86
CA GLY A 159 -8.89 8.03 -2.53
C GLY A 159 -10.41 8.24 -2.44
N PRO A 160 -11.03 7.89 -1.30
CA PRO A 160 -12.49 7.97 -1.14
C PRO A 160 -13.03 9.40 -1.10
N GLN A 161 -12.17 10.38 -0.86
CA GLN A 161 -12.53 11.81 -0.73
C GLN A 161 -11.50 12.67 -1.47
N GLY A 162 -11.77 13.98 -1.54
CA GLY A 162 -10.80 14.94 -2.05
C GLY A 162 -9.54 15.00 -1.17
N TRP A 163 -8.39 15.14 -1.82
CA TRP A 163 -7.10 15.26 -1.15
C TRP A 163 -6.88 16.68 -0.61
N LEU A 164 -6.31 16.75 0.59
CA LEU A 164 -5.73 17.98 1.12
C LEU A 164 -4.22 17.95 0.83
N LYS A 165 -3.74 18.99 0.16
CA LYS A 165 -2.30 19.17 -0.12
C LYS A 165 -1.69 20.12 0.89
N ASP A 166 -0.59 19.70 1.53
CA ASP A 166 0.27 20.59 2.29
C ASP A 166 1.42 21.05 1.40
N GLU A 167 1.44 22.34 1.06
CA GLU A 167 2.46 22.94 0.19
C GLU A 167 3.83 23.03 0.86
N ARG A 168 3.93 22.98 2.20
CA ARG A 168 5.20 23.06 2.93
C ARG A 168 5.94 21.74 2.92
N ASP A 169 5.18 20.67 3.17
CA ASP A 169 5.69 19.30 3.21
C ASP A 169 5.47 18.57 1.88
N MET A 170 4.82 19.21 0.90
CA MET A 170 4.47 18.59 -0.39
C MET A 170 3.89 17.19 -0.17
N SER A 171 2.88 17.11 0.69
CA SER A 171 2.18 15.88 1.05
C SER A 171 0.69 15.97 0.75
N LEU A 172 0.08 14.81 0.60
CA LEU A 172 -1.37 14.64 0.42
C LEU A 172 -1.94 13.97 1.66
N SER A 173 -3.11 14.41 2.12
CA SER A 173 -3.77 13.75 3.25
C SER A 173 -5.27 13.68 3.11
N GLN A 174 -5.86 12.69 3.77
CA GLN A 174 -7.29 12.52 3.99
C GLN A 174 -7.51 11.95 5.40
N THR A 175 -8.61 12.35 6.05
CA THR A 175 -9.06 11.77 7.32
C THR A 175 -10.50 11.29 7.14
N PHE A 176 -10.77 10.06 7.57
CA PHE A 176 -12.08 9.42 7.39
C PHE A 176 -12.36 8.46 8.54
N VAL A 177 -13.65 8.19 8.79
CA VAL A 177 -14.08 7.21 9.79
C VAL A 177 -14.60 5.97 9.07
N VAL A 178 -14.09 4.80 9.45
CA VAL A 178 -14.60 3.51 8.96
C VAL A 178 -15.46 2.85 10.05
N ARG A 179 -16.66 2.38 9.66
CA ARG A 179 -17.61 1.67 10.53
C ARG A 179 -17.62 0.18 10.19
N PRO A 180 -18.13 -0.69 11.09
CA PRO A 180 -18.25 -2.11 10.80
C PRO A 180 -18.95 -2.38 9.47
N GLY A 181 -18.31 -3.17 8.61
CA GLY A 181 -18.80 -3.50 7.27
C GLY A 181 -18.52 -2.45 6.18
N GLU A 182 -18.10 -1.23 6.52
CA GLU A 182 -17.68 -0.24 5.53
C GLU A 182 -16.29 -0.55 4.99
N GLN A 183 -16.05 -0.10 3.75
CA GLN A 183 -14.76 -0.24 3.08
C GLN A 183 -14.40 1.05 2.35
N PHE A 184 -13.14 1.45 2.48
CA PHE A 184 -12.54 2.53 1.72
C PHE A 184 -11.28 2.02 1.02
N TYR A 185 -10.98 2.55 -0.14
CA TYR A 185 -9.77 2.14 -0.85
C TYR A 185 -9.01 3.34 -1.39
N PHE A 186 -7.72 3.13 -1.49
CA PHE A 186 -6.77 4.02 -2.12
C PHE A 186 -6.01 3.24 -3.17
N THR A 187 -5.69 3.88 -4.29
CA THR A 187 -4.88 3.25 -5.32
C THR A 187 -3.76 4.18 -5.74
N LEU A 188 -2.62 3.59 -6.11
CA LEU A 188 -1.55 4.26 -6.83
C LEU A 188 -1.33 3.51 -8.14
N ALA A 189 -1.37 4.23 -9.27
CA ALA A 189 -1.22 3.67 -10.59
C ALA A 189 -0.37 4.60 -11.47
N ASN A 190 0.15 4.08 -12.59
CA ASN A 190 0.70 4.93 -13.64
C ASN A 190 -0.46 5.65 -14.37
N ASP A 191 -0.32 6.93 -14.72
CA ASP A 191 -1.35 7.70 -15.44
C ASP A 191 -1.72 7.08 -16.80
N ILE A 192 -0.83 6.27 -17.38
CA ILE A 192 -1.08 5.52 -18.62
C ILE A 192 -2.13 4.40 -18.39
N ASP A 193 -2.21 3.84 -17.18
CA ASP A 193 -3.20 2.82 -16.83
C ASP A 193 -4.52 3.46 -16.36
N LYS A 194 -5.23 4.06 -17.31
CA LYS A 194 -6.56 4.64 -17.10
C LYS A 194 -7.69 3.59 -17.02
N SER A 195 -7.35 2.31 -17.00
CA SER A 195 -8.34 1.24 -16.82
C SER A 195 -9.06 1.44 -15.48
N PRO A 196 -10.36 1.77 -15.47
CA PRO A 196 -11.07 1.87 -14.20
C PRO A 196 -11.02 0.50 -13.53
N LEU A 197 -10.70 0.47 -12.24
CA LEU A 197 -10.95 -0.73 -11.44
C LEU A 197 -12.43 -1.05 -11.55
N THR A 198 -12.77 -2.10 -12.29
CA THR A 198 -14.16 -2.54 -12.47
C THR A 198 -14.83 -2.84 -11.13
N SER A 199 -14.11 -3.34 -10.16
CA SER A 199 -14.44 -3.30 -8.73
C SER A 199 -13.20 -3.69 -7.90
N ILE A 200 -13.06 -3.12 -6.70
CA ILE A 200 -12.04 -3.52 -5.72
C ILE A 200 -12.19 -4.98 -5.32
N SER A 201 -13.43 -5.45 -5.18
CA SER A 201 -13.70 -6.85 -4.85
C SER A 201 -13.22 -7.80 -5.95
N ALA A 202 -13.36 -7.43 -7.22
CA ALA A 202 -12.88 -8.23 -8.35
C ALA A 202 -11.34 -8.24 -8.39
N ALA A 203 -10.67 -7.09 -8.19
CA ALA A 203 -9.21 -7.00 -8.13
C ALA A 203 -8.65 -7.85 -6.97
N LEU A 204 -9.25 -7.75 -5.78
CA LEU A 204 -8.85 -8.57 -4.64
C LEU A 204 -9.03 -10.06 -4.91
N GLN A 205 -10.18 -10.45 -5.48
CA GLN A 205 -10.45 -11.87 -5.77
C GLN A 205 -9.50 -12.43 -6.83
N SER A 206 -9.21 -11.66 -7.87
CA SER A 206 -8.24 -12.05 -8.92
C SER A 206 -6.85 -12.23 -8.34
N THR A 207 -6.42 -11.29 -7.49
CA THR A 207 -5.12 -11.37 -6.81
C THR A 207 -5.04 -12.57 -5.86
N LEU A 208 -6.09 -12.83 -5.09
CA LEU A 208 -6.20 -14.03 -4.24
C LEU A 208 -6.06 -15.33 -5.07
N ASN A 209 -6.81 -15.43 -6.17
CA ASN A 209 -6.80 -16.60 -7.03
C ASN A 209 -5.44 -16.83 -7.68
N TYR A 210 -4.81 -15.73 -8.15
CA TYR A 210 -3.48 -15.79 -8.74
C TYR A 210 -2.45 -16.34 -7.76
N TRP A 211 -2.30 -15.75 -6.59
CA TRP A 211 -1.29 -16.15 -5.61
C TRP A 211 -1.55 -17.56 -5.07
N ARG A 212 -2.80 -17.93 -4.79
CA ARG A 212 -3.14 -19.29 -4.37
C ARG A 212 -2.86 -20.31 -5.46
N GLY A 213 -3.13 -19.98 -6.72
CA GLY A 213 -2.76 -20.83 -7.85
C GLY A 213 -1.25 -20.99 -8.01
N TRP A 214 -0.47 -19.93 -7.70
CA TRP A 214 0.99 -19.98 -7.69
C TRP A 214 1.50 -20.81 -6.49
N ALA A 215 1.04 -20.54 -5.29
CA ALA A 215 1.41 -21.25 -4.08
C ALA A 215 1.00 -22.74 -4.11
N GLY A 216 -0.12 -23.05 -4.79
CA GLY A 216 -0.58 -24.43 -5.00
C GLY A 216 0.38 -25.29 -5.83
N LYS A 217 1.35 -24.70 -6.55
CA LYS A 217 2.41 -25.45 -7.26
C LYS A 217 3.53 -25.92 -6.31
N CYS A 218 3.60 -25.36 -5.11
CA CYS A 218 4.60 -25.77 -4.12
C CYS A 218 4.25 -27.15 -3.55
N THR A 219 5.18 -28.09 -3.70
CA THR A 219 5.05 -29.46 -3.18
C THR A 219 5.60 -29.62 -1.77
N LEU A 220 6.27 -28.59 -1.23
CA LEU A 220 6.81 -28.62 0.12
C LEU A 220 5.66 -28.75 1.14
N GLN A 221 5.83 -29.71 2.04
CA GLN A 221 4.93 -29.92 3.18
C GLN A 221 5.73 -29.78 4.48
N GLY A 222 5.10 -29.28 5.52
CA GLY A 222 5.73 -29.17 6.84
C GLY A 222 5.71 -27.76 7.42
N PRO A 223 6.35 -27.57 8.58
CA PRO A 223 6.23 -26.32 9.36
C PRO A 223 6.84 -25.09 8.67
N TYR A 224 7.75 -25.27 7.73
CA TYR A 224 8.44 -24.16 7.02
C TYR A 224 7.80 -23.81 5.67
N ARG A 225 6.62 -24.35 5.37
CA ARG A 225 5.96 -24.08 4.09
C ARG A 225 5.61 -22.59 3.91
N ASP A 226 5.14 -21.97 4.97
CA ASP A 226 4.68 -20.57 4.94
C ASP A 226 5.85 -19.57 4.83
N GLU A 227 7.09 -19.99 5.16
CA GLU A 227 8.30 -19.20 4.97
C GLU A 227 8.89 -19.34 3.54
N VAL A 228 8.42 -20.34 2.78
CA VAL A 228 8.90 -20.62 1.41
C VAL A 228 7.95 -20.06 0.35
N ILE A 229 6.68 -19.90 0.68
CA ILE A 229 5.63 -19.36 -0.19
C ILE A 229 5.39 -17.89 0.11
#